data_06b5af6cd32ec114bfe65b517c44efd8
#
_entry.id   06b5af6cd32ec114bfe65b517c44efd8
#
_cell.length_a   1.000
_cell.length_b   1.000
_cell.length_c   1.000
_cell.angle_alpha   90.00
_cell.angle_beta   90.00
_cell.angle_gamma   90.00
#
_symmetry.space_group_name_H-M   'P 1'
#
loop_
_entity.id
_entity.type
_entity.pdbx_description
1 polymer ?
#
loop_
_entity_poly.entity_id
_entity_poly.type
_entity_poly.pdbx_seq_one_letter_code
_entity_poly.pdbx_strand_id
1 'polypeptide(L)'
;FMTNTGLLPATGGIATSVYGNNGFPYSLANLFGQQGYTARSFHNSDGNIYDRGTIHPNLGYEQYYGGTDLGMENYQMDRYLINGFDQMTEGNPFFSFIITYSGHGPYSEESPIYQAHAEAAQAAAQRTDGNYVYAVAGAMETDQFIGELVDSLTQANLLEDTVLIFYADHYNYYMMDDALNMDIKGVDNMNMLQHTDFFIWSADLEA
;
A
#
# COMPACT_ATOMS: atom_id res chain seq x y z
N PHE A 1 4.60 -9.11 -4.92
CA PHE A 1 4.72 -10.23 -5.85
C PHE A 1 3.76 -11.37 -5.46
N MET A 2 3.88 -11.95 -4.27
CA MET A 2 3.09 -13.12 -3.84
C MET A 2 1.57 -12.88 -3.92
N THR A 3 1.08 -11.77 -3.45
CA THR A 3 -0.36 -11.43 -3.51
C THR A 3 -0.88 -11.44 -4.94
N ASN A 4 -0.14 -10.87 -5.87
CA ASN A 4 -0.55 -10.79 -7.27
C ASN A 4 -0.47 -12.12 -8.02
N THR A 5 0.41 -13.04 -7.61
CA THR A 5 0.72 -14.24 -8.39
C THR A 5 0.33 -15.54 -7.69
N GLY A 6 0.13 -15.52 -6.37
CA GLY A 6 0.01 -16.74 -5.55
C GLY A 6 1.31 -17.55 -5.44
N LEU A 7 2.43 -17.05 -5.97
CA LEU A 7 3.70 -17.77 -6.03
C LEU A 7 4.67 -17.26 -4.95
N LEU A 8 5.36 -18.19 -4.30
CA LEU A 8 6.50 -17.85 -3.45
C LEU A 8 7.69 -17.46 -4.33
N PRO A 9 8.37 -16.32 -4.05
CA PRO A 9 9.57 -15.96 -4.80
C PRO A 9 10.68 -16.98 -4.52
N ALA A 10 11.46 -17.32 -5.53
CA ALA A 10 12.68 -18.07 -5.31
C ALA A 10 13.67 -17.23 -4.49
N THR A 11 14.51 -17.90 -3.72
CA THR A 11 15.52 -17.25 -2.88
C THR A 11 16.55 -16.47 -3.71
N GLY A 12 16.82 -15.25 -3.34
CA GLY A 12 17.86 -14.38 -3.90
C GLY A 12 17.35 -13.28 -4.81
N GLY A 13 17.46 -12.05 -4.36
CA GLY A 13 17.10 -10.84 -5.08
C GLY A 13 15.66 -10.37 -4.90
N ILE A 14 15.36 -9.24 -5.52
CA ILE A 14 14.04 -8.61 -5.50
C ILE A 14 13.18 -9.31 -6.57
N ALA A 15 12.09 -9.95 -6.15
CA ALA A 15 11.24 -10.77 -7.03
C ALA A 15 10.74 -9.99 -8.26
N THR A 16 10.38 -8.72 -8.11
CA THR A 16 9.91 -7.87 -9.20
C THR A 16 10.98 -7.65 -10.27
N SER A 17 12.24 -7.49 -9.88
CA SER A 17 13.36 -7.36 -10.82
C SER A 17 13.77 -8.71 -11.42
N VAL A 18 13.83 -9.77 -10.59
CA VAL A 18 14.26 -11.10 -11.06
C VAL A 18 13.27 -11.69 -12.07
N TYR A 19 11.98 -11.53 -11.82
CA TYR A 19 10.90 -12.10 -12.64
C TYR A 19 10.19 -11.09 -13.51
N GLY A 20 10.67 -9.84 -13.55
CA GLY A 20 9.99 -8.72 -14.21
C GLY A 20 9.57 -8.95 -15.65
N ASN A 21 10.35 -9.74 -16.40
CA ASN A 21 10.07 -10.06 -17.80
C ASN A 21 9.23 -11.32 -18.02
N ASN A 22 8.79 -12.00 -16.96
CA ASN A 22 7.95 -13.19 -17.10
C ASN A 22 6.48 -12.79 -17.29
N GLY A 23 5.74 -13.60 -18.05
CA GLY A 23 4.27 -13.51 -18.09
C GLY A 23 3.63 -14.26 -16.93
N PHE A 24 2.55 -13.71 -16.36
CA PHE A 24 1.83 -14.28 -15.23
C PHE A 24 0.34 -14.46 -15.55
N PRO A 25 -0.05 -15.47 -16.36
CA PRO A 25 -1.42 -15.60 -16.86
C PRO A 25 -2.48 -15.84 -15.77
N TYR A 26 -2.06 -16.22 -14.56
CA TYR A 26 -2.93 -16.48 -13.40
C TYR A 26 -2.73 -15.42 -12.29
N SER A 27 -2.12 -14.28 -12.58
CA SER A 27 -2.07 -13.15 -11.65
C SER A 27 -3.45 -12.57 -11.40
N LEU A 28 -3.63 -11.88 -10.28
CA LEU A 28 -4.91 -11.24 -9.96
C LEU A 28 -5.39 -10.33 -11.08
N ALA A 29 -4.53 -9.45 -11.63
CA ALA A 29 -4.89 -8.54 -12.69
C ALA A 29 -5.38 -9.27 -13.95
N ASN A 30 -4.70 -10.36 -14.36
CA ASN A 30 -5.15 -11.16 -15.49
C ASN A 30 -6.47 -11.89 -15.21
N LEU A 31 -6.66 -12.41 -13.99
CA LEU A 31 -7.92 -13.10 -13.62
C LEU A 31 -9.08 -12.11 -13.58
N PHE A 32 -8.91 -10.93 -13.02
CA PHE A 32 -9.93 -9.88 -13.04
C PHE A 32 -10.19 -9.37 -14.45
N GLY A 33 -9.14 -9.16 -15.26
CA GLY A 33 -9.27 -8.77 -16.66
C GLY A 33 -10.09 -9.76 -17.49
N GLN A 34 -9.92 -11.08 -17.26
CA GLN A 34 -10.76 -12.12 -17.89
C GLN A 34 -12.24 -12.03 -17.51
N GLN A 35 -12.56 -11.39 -16.39
CA GLN A 35 -13.93 -11.10 -15.95
C GLN A 35 -14.41 -9.72 -16.40
N GLY A 36 -13.65 -9.00 -17.22
CA GLY A 36 -14.01 -7.71 -17.77
C GLY A 36 -13.65 -6.50 -16.91
N TYR A 37 -12.85 -6.70 -15.84
CA TYR A 37 -12.37 -5.58 -15.03
C TYR A 37 -11.23 -4.84 -15.75
N THR A 38 -11.24 -3.52 -15.65
CA THR A 38 -10.08 -2.67 -15.97
C THR A 38 -9.12 -2.72 -14.79
N ALA A 39 -7.94 -3.32 -14.98
CA ALA A 39 -6.95 -3.52 -13.93
C ALA A 39 -5.82 -2.50 -14.02
N ARG A 40 -5.59 -1.72 -12.98
CA ARG A 40 -4.52 -0.70 -12.90
C ARG A 40 -3.79 -0.75 -11.57
N SER A 41 -2.56 -0.25 -11.56
CA SER A 41 -1.74 -0.25 -10.34
C SER A 41 -1.10 1.12 -10.08
N PHE A 42 -0.95 1.46 -8.79
CA PHE A 42 -0.57 2.78 -8.32
C PHE A 42 0.47 2.69 -7.23
N HIS A 43 1.42 3.61 -7.23
CA HIS A 43 2.40 3.77 -6.17
C HIS A 43 3.02 5.16 -6.18
N ASN A 44 3.52 5.60 -5.04
CA ASN A 44 4.24 6.87 -4.88
C ASN A 44 5.53 6.94 -5.72
N SER A 45 6.23 5.81 -5.92
CA SER A 45 7.47 5.76 -6.68
C SER A 45 7.25 5.52 -8.17
N ASP A 46 8.13 6.05 -9.00
CA ASP A 46 8.09 5.79 -10.43
C ASP A 46 8.45 4.34 -10.79
N GLY A 47 8.08 3.92 -12.00
CA GLY A 47 8.16 2.53 -12.44
C GLY A 47 9.56 1.91 -12.52
N ASN A 48 10.63 2.73 -12.47
CA ASN A 48 12.02 2.27 -12.40
C ASN A 48 12.40 1.71 -11.01
N ILE A 49 11.66 2.05 -9.96
CA ILE A 49 11.90 1.51 -8.63
C ILE A 49 11.35 0.09 -8.54
N TYR A 50 12.23 -0.88 -8.25
CA TYR A 50 11.94 -2.31 -8.25
C TYR A 50 11.34 -2.84 -9.56
N ASP A 51 11.64 -2.19 -10.70
CA ASP A 51 11.17 -2.56 -12.05
C ASP A 51 9.64 -2.68 -12.17
N ARG A 52 8.89 -1.92 -11.35
CA ARG A 52 7.41 -1.98 -11.33
C ARG A 52 6.80 -1.64 -12.68
N GLY A 53 7.37 -0.68 -13.40
CA GLY A 53 6.94 -0.34 -14.76
C GLY A 53 7.06 -1.48 -15.77
N THR A 54 7.90 -2.48 -15.50
CA THR A 54 8.05 -3.69 -16.34
C THR A 54 7.14 -4.82 -15.84
N ILE A 55 7.20 -5.12 -14.54
CA ILE A 55 6.49 -6.29 -14.03
C ILE A 55 4.98 -6.09 -13.97
N HIS A 56 4.48 -4.91 -13.64
CA HIS A 56 3.04 -4.69 -13.50
C HIS A 56 2.27 -4.92 -14.81
N PRO A 57 2.71 -4.43 -15.99
CA PRO A 57 2.11 -4.82 -17.27
C PRO A 57 2.18 -6.35 -17.51
N ASN A 58 3.29 -7.01 -17.15
CA ASN A 58 3.43 -8.47 -17.30
C ASN A 58 2.55 -9.26 -16.30
N LEU A 59 2.12 -8.64 -15.20
CA LEU A 59 1.10 -9.15 -14.29
C LEU A 59 -0.34 -8.92 -14.82
N GLY A 60 -0.51 -8.19 -15.93
CA GLY A 60 -1.81 -7.95 -16.55
C GLY A 60 -2.47 -6.63 -16.19
N TYR A 61 -1.79 -5.74 -15.48
CA TYR A 61 -2.27 -4.36 -15.30
C TYR A 61 -2.14 -3.60 -16.62
N GLU A 62 -3.19 -2.90 -17.03
CA GLU A 62 -3.18 -2.08 -18.25
C GLU A 62 -2.13 -0.96 -18.15
N GLN A 63 -1.98 -0.39 -16.96
CA GLN A 63 -1.00 0.65 -16.68
C GLN A 63 -0.57 0.65 -15.21
N TYR A 64 0.70 0.99 -15.00
CA TYR A 64 1.27 1.38 -13.71
C TYR A 64 1.36 2.90 -13.66
N TYR A 65 0.83 3.51 -12.60
CA TYR A 65 0.91 4.94 -12.34
C TYR A 65 1.87 5.20 -11.19
N GLY A 66 2.99 5.85 -11.49
CA GLY A 66 3.98 6.29 -10.51
C GLY A 66 3.76 7.72 -10.04
N GLY A 67 4.59 8.19 -9.12
CA GLY A 67 4.47 9.53 -8.55
C GLY A 67 4.49 10.65 -9.59
N THR A 68 5.32 10.53 -10.63
CA THR A 68 5.37 11.49 -11.75
C THR A 68 4.06 11.51 -12.54
N ASP A 69 3.48 10.34 -12.82
CA ASP A 69 2.20 10.24 -13.55
C ASP A 69 1.05 10.86 -12.75
N LEU A 70 1.11 10.74 -11.42
CA LEU A 70 0.12 11.26 -10.48
C LEU A 70 0.35 12.74 -10.12
N GLY A 71 1.39 13.37 -10.64
CA GLY A 71 1.74 14.75 -10.32
C GLY A 71 1.99 14.98 -8.84
N MET A 72 2.59 14.01 -8.15
CA MET A 72 2.86 14.11 -6.71
C MET A 72 3.89 15.19 -6.42
N GLU A 73 3.57 16.09 -5.50
CA GLU A 73 4.51 17.10 -5.00
C GLU A 73 5.60 16.47 -4.12
N ASN A 74 5.26 15.40 -3.41
CA ASN A 74 6.18 14.66 -2.56
C ASN A 74 5.82 13.16 -2.57
N TYR A 75 6.71 12.34 -3.11
CA TYR A 75 6.53 10.89 -3.21
C TYR A 75 6.45 10.16 -1.84
N GLN A 76 6.85 10.80 -0.74
CA GLN A 76 6.77 10.21 0.58
C GLN A 76 5.37 10.30 1.21
N MET A 77 4.48 11.12 0.63
CA MET A 77 3.16 11.42 1.19
C MET A 77 2.06 10.66 0.42
N ASP A 78 1.42 9.70 1.10
CA ASP A 78 0.36 8.85 0.50
C ASP A 78 -0.88 9.65 0.09
N ARG A 79 -1.18 10.77 0.75
CA ARG A 79 -2.32 11.65 0.38
C ARG A 79 -2.34 12.02 -1.11
N TYR A 80 -1.17 12.14 -1.74
CA TYR A 80 -1.11 12.47 -3.18
C TYR A 80 -1.52 11.32 -4.10
N LEU A 81 -1.66 10.08 -3.60
CA LEU A 81 -2.23 8.98 -4.39
C LEU A 81 -3.64 9.29 -4.86
N ILE A 82 -4.40 10.11 -4.12
CA ILE A 82 -5.75 10.52 -4.49
C ILE A 82 -5.82 11.27 -5.84
N ASN A 83 -4.72 11.88 -6.29
CA ASN A 83 -4.63 12.52 -7.59
C ASN A 83 -4.94 11.55 -8.74
N GLY A 84 -4.79 10.24 -8.51
CA GLY A 84 -5.10 9.18 -9.45
C GLY A 84 -6.53 8.63 -9.33
N PHE A 85 -7.43 9.28 -8.60
CA PHE A 85 -8.77 8.74 -8.32
C PHE A 85 -9.54 8.38 -9.59
N ASP A 86 -9.53 9.27 -10.60
CA ASP A 86 -10.21 9.01 -11.88
C ASP A 86 -9.65 7.77 -12.58
N GLN A 87 -8.33 7.58 -12.55
CA GLN A 87 -7.67 6.40 -13.12
C GLN A 87 -7.91 5.15 -12.28
N MET A 88 -8.03 5.28 -10.95
CA MET A 88 -8.34 4.15 -10.03
C MET A 88 -9.73 3.59 -10.30
N THR A 89 -10.68 4.45 -10.61
CA THR A 89 -12.10 4.09 -10.78
C THR A 89 -12.54 4.00 -12.24
N GLU A 90 -11.60 4.20 -13.18
CA GLU A 90 -11.91 4.09 -14.61
C GLU A 90 -12.20 2.63 -14.98
N GLY A 91 -13.32 2.42 -15.65
CA GLY A 91 -13.84 1.10 -16.01
C GLY A 91 -15.08 0.74 -15.17
N ASN A 92 -15.85 -0.20 -15.67
CA ASN A 92 -17.00 -0.75 -14.95
C ASN A 92 -17.17 -2.21 -15.35
N PRO A 93 -16.64 -3.14 -14.54
CA PRO A 93 -15.98 -2.94 -13.23
C PRO A 93 -14.49 -2.57 -13.31
N PHE A 94 -13.91 -2.09 -12.19
CA PHE A 94 -12.48 -1.76 -12.04
C PHE A 94 -11.79 -2.61 -10.96
N PHE A 95 -10.48 -2.80 -11.13
CA PHE A 95 -9.59 -3.41 -10.14
C PHE A 95 -8.34 -2.54 -9.96
N SER A 96 -8.22 -1.87 -8.82
CA SER A 96 -7.10 -1.00 -8.51
C SER A 96 -6.19 -1.59 -7.42
N PHE A 97 -4.93 -1.81 -7.77
CA PHE A 97 -3.90 -2.28 -6.85
C PHE A 97 -3.05 -1.09 -6.42
N ILE A 98 -3.21 -0.65 -5.18
CA ILE A 98 -2.57 0.55 -4.64
C ILE A 98 -1.51 0.11 -3.63
N ILE A 99 -0.28 0.58 -3.81
CA ILE A 99 0.83 0.37 -2.88
C ILE A 99 1.13 1.71 -2.23
N THR A 100 0.97 1.79 -0.92
CA THR A 100 1.31 2.97 -0.11
C THR A 100 2.80 2.99 0.24
N TYR A 101 3.32 4.15 0.64
CA TYR A 101 4.72 4.34 0.99
C TYR A 101 4.92 4.84 2.43
N SER A 102 4.02 5.68 2.94
CA SER A 102 4.27 6.48 4.14
C SER A 102 4.50 5.65 5.41
N GLY A 103 3.97 4.42 5.46
CA GLY A 103 4.22 3.48 6.55
C GLY A 103 5.62 2.85 6.55
N HIS A 104 6.40 3.02 5.45
CA HIS A 104 7.70 2.38 5.27
C HIS A 104 8.84 3.22 5.87
N GLY A 105 9.75 2.57 6.61
CA GLY A 105 11.00 3.22 7.06
C GLY A 105 12.02 3.46 5.91
N PRO A 106 13.15 4.09 6.19
CA PRO A 106 13.62 4.49 7.51
C PRO A 106 12.84 5.70 8.07
N TYR A 107 12.63 5.69 9.38
CA TYR A 107 11.93 6.77 10.08
C TYR A 107 12.89 7.86 10.52
N SER A 108 12.48 9.13 10.44
CA SER A 108 13.26 10.24 10.95
C SER A 108 12.39 11.43 11.36
N GLU A 109 12.93 12.23 12.28
CA GLU A 109 12.30 13.48 12.73
C GLU A 109 12.18 14.50 11.59
N GLU A 110 13.12 14.50 10.66
CA GLU A 110 13.17 15.42 9.52
C GLU A 110 12.26 15.00 8.36
N SER A 111 11.63 13.82 8.44
CA SER A 111 10.77 13.36 7.35
C SER A 111 9.55 14.28 7.19
N PRO A 112 9.13 14.60 5.95
CA PRO A 112 7.93 15.39 5.70
C PRO A 112 6.67 14.74 6.29
N ILE A 113 6.63 13.43 6.38
CA ILE A 113 5.54 12.67 7.00
C ILE A 113 5.44 13.01 8.47
N TYR A 114 6.55 12.89 9.23
CA TYR A 114 6.54 13.22 10.65
C TYR A 114 6.23 14.71 10.87
N GLN A 115 6.84 15.60 10.10
CA GLN A 115 6.57 17.03 10.22
C GLN A 115 5.08 17.39 10.00
N ALA A 116 4.39 16.66 9.13
CA ALA A 116 2.97 16.87 8.87
C ALA A 116 2.07 16.38 10.01
N HIS A 117 2.48 15.37 10.77
CA HIS A 117 1.66 14.68 11.77
C HIS A 117 2.23 14.70 13.19
N ALA A 118 3.31 15.46 13.46
CA ALA A 118 4.10 15.37 14.69
C ALA A 118 3.26 15.47 15.98
N GLU A 119 2.40 16.49 16.10
CA GLU A 119 1.58 16.70 17.29
C GLU A 119 0.59 15.54 17.52
N ALA A 120 -0.11 15.14 16.48
CA ALA A 120 -1.09 14.07 16.54
C ALA A 120 -0.42 12.70 16.82
N ALA A 121 0.72 12.44 16.18
CA ALA A 121 1.49 11.21 16.37
C ALA A 121 2.05 11.10 17.79
N GLN A 122 2.59 12.19 18.35
CA GLN A 122 3.06 12.23 19.74
C GLN A 122 1.91 11.97 20.73
N ALA A 123 0.75 12.57 20.49
CA ALA A 123 -0.43 12.36 21.34
C ALA A 123 -0.97 10.92 21.27
N ALA A 124 -1.00 10.32 20.07
CA ALA A 124 -1.54 8.99 19.85
C ALA A 124 -0.59 7.87 20.28
N ALA A 125 0.73 8.05 20.12
CA ALA A 125 1.71 7.01 20.38
C ALA A 125 1.74 6.55 21.85
N GLN A 126 1.43 7.43 22.81
CA GLN A 126 1.51 7.15 24.25
C GLN A 126 2.88 6.58 24.71
N ARG A 127 3.92 6.78 23.89
CA ARG A 127 5.31 6.33 24.05
C ARG A 127 6.23 7.44 23.56
N THR A 128 7.49 7.39 23.99
CA THR A 128 8.51 8.39 23.66
C THR A 128 9.61 7.85 22.73
N ASP A 129 9.49 6.61 22.29
CA ASP A 129 10.45 5.99 21.36
C ASP A 129 10.32 6.67 20.00
N GLY A 130 11.34 7.39 19.54
CA GLY A 130 11.30 8.21 18.35
C GLY A 130 10.84 7.46 17.11
N ASN A 131 11.48 6.33 16.79
CA ASN A 131 11.08 5.52 15.63
C ASN A 131 9.62 5.06 15.68
N TYR A 132 9.10 4.74 16.86
CA TYR A 132 7.70 4.36 17.03
C TYR A 132 6.76 5.55 16.74
N VAL A 133 7.06 6.72 17.31
CA VAL A 133 6.28 7.94 17.05
C VAL A 133 6.29 8.31 15.57
N TYR A 134 7.44 8.18 14.91
CA TYR A 134 7.55 8.45 13.47
C TYR A 134 6.79 7.42 12.62
N ALA A 135 6.78 6.15 13.03
CA ALA A 135 5.98 5.12 12.40
C ALA A 135 4.46 5.37 12.55
N VAL A 136 4.03 5.87 13.73
CA VAL A 136 2.65 6.31 13.95
C VAL A 136 2.27 7.46 13.00
N ALA A 137 3.17 8.43 12.79
CA ALA A 137 2.96 9.49 11.81
C ALA A 137 2.80 8.93 10.38
N GLY A 138 3.60 7.92 10.02
CA GLY A 138 3.46 7.21 8.74
C GLY A 138 2.10 6.52 8.57
N ALA A 139 1.63 5.86 9.62
CA ALA A 139 0.30 5.24 9.62
C ALA A 139 -0.82 6.30 9.48
N MET A 140 -0.69 7.46 10.15
CA MET A 140 -1.65 8.57 10.01
C MET A 140 -1.70 9.15 8.61
N GLU A 141 -0.57 9.22 7.91
CA GLU A 141 -0.53 9.69 6.53
C GLU A 141 -1.25 8.71 5.58
N THR A 142 -1.04 7.40 5.76
CA THR A 142 -1.76 6.37 5.01
C THR A 142 -3.26 6.39 5.36
N ASP A 143 -3.63 6.55 6.63
CA ASP A 143 -5.02 6.65 7.09
C ASP A 143 -5.72 7.87 6.48
N GLN A 144 -5.03 9.01 6.38
CA GLN A 144 -5.56 10.18 5.68
C GLN A 144 -5.89 9.88 4.21
N PHE A 145 -4.99 9.22 3.50
CA PHE A 145 -5.25 8.81 2.11
C PHE A 145 -6.46 7.89 2.02
N ILE A 146 -6.59 6.91 2.93
CA ILE A 146 -7.72 5.98 2.95
C ILE A 146 -9.04 6.75 3.19
N GLY A 147 -9.04 7.71 4.13
CA GLY A 147 -10.20 8.57 4.37
C GLY A 147 -10.60 9.37 3.12
N GLU A 148 -9.65 10.01 2.45
CA GLU A 148 -9.88 10.74 1.21
C GLU A 148 -10.38 9.84 0.06
N LEU A 149 -9.89 8.59 -0.01
CA LEU A 149 -10.37 7.60 -0.97
C LEU A 149 -11.83 7.21 -0.72
N VAL A 150 -12.19 6.92 0.53
CA VAL A 150 -13.56 6.59 0.93
C VAL A 150 -14.51 7.75 0.65
N ASP A 151 -14.11 8.98 0.98
CA ASP A 151 -14.88 10.19 0.69
C ASP A 151 -15.10 10.38 -0.82
N SER A 152 -14.06 10.17 -1.62
CA SER A 152 -14.12 10.29 -3.07
C SER A 152 -15.01 9.22 -3.71
N LEU A 153 -14.92 7.96 -3.24
CA LEU A 153 -15.82 6.88 -3.67
C LEU A 153 -17.27 7.19 -3.30
N THR A 154 -17.50 7.76 -2.11
CA THR A 154 -18.84 8.19 -1.68
C THR A 154 -19.40 9.28 -2.57
N GLN A 155 -18.63 10.32 -2.87
CA GLN A 155 -19.02 11.43 -3.74
C GLN A 155 -19.30 10.97 -5.18
N ALA A 156 -18.56 9.95 -5.64
CA ALA A 156 -18.75 9.34 -6.96
C ALA A 156 -19.92 8.33 -7.00
N ASN A 157 -20.58 8.04 -5.87
CA ASN A 157 -21.58 6.97 -5.70
C ASN A 157 -21.05 5.58 -6.09
N LEU A 158 -19.81 5.29 -5.76
CA LEU A 158 -19.13 4.01 -6.03
C LEU A 158 -18.89 3.19 -4.76
N LEU A 159 -19.01 3.77 -3.55
CA LEU A 159 -18.60 3.13 -2.32
C LEU A 159 -19.35 1.84 -2.02
N GLU A 160 -20.68 1.83 -2.24
CA GLU A 160 -21.54 0.66 -1.99
C GLU A 160 -21.21 -0.52 -2.92
N ASP A 161 -20.71 -0.24 -4.11
CA ASP A 161 -20.33 -1.24 -5.12
C ASP A 161 -18.82 -1.57 -5.06
N THR A 162 -18.09 -1.04 -4.06
CA THR A 162 -16.63 -1.21 -3.94
C THR A 162 -16.27 -2.05 -2.71
N VAL A 163 -15.39 -3.02 -2.92
CA VAL A 163 -14.75 -3.79 -1.84
C VAL A 163 -13.33 -3.28 -1.66
N LEU A 164 -13.00 -2.88 -0.44
CA LEU A 164 -11.65 -2.47 -0.04
C LEU A 164 -10.95 -3.62 0.67
N ILE A 165 -9.75 -3.97 0.21
CA ILE A 165 -8.94 -5.05 0.78
C ILE A 165 -7.62 -4.44 1.25
N PHE A 166 -7.32 -4.63 2.53
CA PHE A 166 -6.14 -4.06 3.18
C PHE A 166 -5.23 -5.17 3.72
N TYR A 167 -3.95 -5.04 3.48
CA TYR A 167 -2.92 -5.91 4.04
C TYR A 167 -1.56 -5.24 3.98
N ALA A 168 -0.66 -5.60 4.89
CA ALA A 168 0.73 -5.19 4.81
C ALA A 168 1.55 -6.26 4.07
N ASP A 169 2.54 -5.84 3.31
CA ASP A 169 3.45 -6.72 2.56
C ASP A 169 4.51 -7.36 3.47
N HIS A 170 4.81 -6.73 4.61
CA HIS A 170 5.70 -7.23 5.66
C HIS A 170 5.44 -6.53 7.00
N TYR A 171 5.98 -7.09 8.09
CA TYR A 171 5.97 -6.42 9.40
C TYR A 171 6.94 -5.22 9.43
N ASN A 172 6.80 -4.37 10.45
CA ASN A 172 7.59 -3.16 10.57
C ASN A 172 9.02 -3.43 11.09
N TYR A 173 9.88 -4.04 10.25
CA TYR A 173 11.27 -4.33 10.60
C TYR A 173 12.16 -3.07 10.64
N TYR A 174 11.74 -1.95 10.05
CA TYR A 174 12.46 -0.67 10.11
C TYR A 174 12.45 0.00 11.49
N MET A 175 11.68 -0.52 12.43
CA MET A 175 11.84 -0.14 13.84
C MET A 175 13.22 -0.51 14.38
N MET A 176 13.92 -1.45 13.72
CA MET A 176 15.27 -1.93 14.06
C MET A 176 15.41 -2.46 15.51
N ASP A 177 14.29 -2.80 16.15
CA ASP A 177 14.19 -3.32 17.52
C ASP A 177 13.03 -4.32 17.59
N ASP A 178 13.37 -5.61 17.40
CA ASP A 178 12.37 -6.68 17.44
C ASP A 178 11.76 -6.86 18.83
N ALA A 179 12.49 -6.55 19.91
CA ALA A 179 11.97 -6.64 21.27
C ALA A 179 10.90 -5.56 21.51
N LEU A 180 11.15 -4.34 21.04
CA LEU A 180 10.17 -3.25 21.08
C LEU A 180 8.95 -3.59 20.20
N ASN A 181 9.16 -4.10 18.99
CA ASN A 181 8.07 -4.53 18.11
C ASN A 181 7.22 -5.64 18.74
N MET A 182 7.84 -6.62 19.40
CA MET A 182 7.12 -7.69 20.10
C MET A 182 6.30 -7.13 21.27
N ASP A 183 6.86 -6.20 22.05
CA ASP A 183 6.17 -5.54 23.16
C ASP A 183 4.96 -4.73 22.67
N ILE A 184 5.13 -3.97 21.59
CA ILE A 184 4.04 -3.19 20.97
C ILE A 184 2.90 -4.10 20.48
N LYS A 185 3.24 -5.23 19.83
CA LYS A 185 2.28 -6.21 19.31
C LYS A 185 1.70 -7.12 20.40
N GLY A 186 2.28 -7.14 21.58
CA GLY A 186 1.89 -8.06 22.66
C GLY A 186 2.18 -9.53 22.33
N VAL A 187 3.27 -9.81 21.60
CA VAL A 187 3.66 -11.16 21.17
C VAL A 187 5.04 -11.55 21.71
N ASP A 188 5.34 -12.84 21.76
CA ASP A 188 6.53 -13.40 22.40
C ASP A 188 7.43 -14.21 21.47
N ASN A 189 7.12 -14.25 20.17
CA ASN A 189 7.90 -15.03 19.21
C ASN A 189 7.92 -14.39 17.80
N MET A 190 8.97 -14.73 17.04
CA MET A 190 9.23 -14.15 15.71
C MET A 190 8.13 -14.44 14.68
N ASN A 191 7.47 -15.60 14.74
CA ASN A 191 6.41 -15.90 13.80
C ASN A 191 5.22 -14.95 13.99
N MET A 192 4.85 -14.68 15.25
CA MET A 192 3.78 -13.74 15.57
C MET A 192 4.20 -12.28 15.34
N LEU A 193 5.50 -11.97 15.52
CA LEU A 193 6.02 -10.64 15.14
C LEU A 193 5.84 -10.37 13.66
N GLN A 194 6.15 -11.34 12.81
CA GLN A 194 6.06 -11.21 11.34
C GLN A 194 4.63 -11.29 10.80
N HIS A 195 3.68 -11.73 11.60
CA HIS A 195 2.26 -11.74 11.23
C HIS A 195 1.76 -10.30 11.01
N THR A 196 1.07 -10.07 9.91
CA THR A 196 0.42 -8.80 9.59
C THR A 196 -1.08 -9.01 9.43
N ASP A 197 -1.84 -7.96 9.71
CA ASP A 197 -3.28 -8.00 9.58
C ASP A 197 -3.70 -7.99 8.10
N PHE A 198 -4.81 -8.68 7.85
CA PHE A 198 -5.51 -8.67 6.58
C PHE A 198 -6.99 -8.48 6.87
N PHE A 199 -7.64 -7.53 6.22
CA PHE A 199 -9.07 -7.34 6.36
C PHE A 199 -9.72 -6.91 5.05
N ILE A 200 -10.99 -7.24 4.91
CA ILE A 200 -11.86 -6.88 3.80
C ILE A 200 -12.99 -6.04 4.36
N TRP A 201 -13.27 -4.93 3.73
CA TRP A 201 -14.35 -4.05 4.09
C TRP A 201 -15.20 -3.69 2.86
N SER A 202 -16.51 -3.57 3.06
CA SER A 202 -17.49 -3.07 2.10
C SER A 202 -18.64 -2.42 2.84
N ALA A 203 -19.16 -1.32 2.34
CA ALA A 203 -20.32 -0.65 2.93
C ALA A 203 -21.56 -1.56 3.03
N ASP A 204 -21.75 -2.46 2.08
CA ASP A 204 -22.85 -3.43 2.06
C ASP A 204 -22.77 -4.51 3.17
N LEU A 205 -21.56 -4.75 3.72
CA LEU A 205 -21.36 -5.78 4.75
C LEU A 205 -21.66 -5.26 6.17
N GLU A 206 -21.92 -3.97 6.34
CA GLU A 206 -22.24 -3.35 7.64
C GLU A 206 -23.76 -3.25 7.90
N ALA A 207 -24.59 -3.73 7.00
CA ALA A 207 -26.04 -3.63 7.07
C ALA A 207 -26.70 -4.80 7.81
#